data_143fb5c771f92bd579225cda7de39cc0
#
_entry.id   143fb5c771f92bd579225cda7de39cc0
#
_cell.length_a   1.000
_cell.length_b   1.000
_cell.length_c   1.000
_cell.angle_alpha   90.00
_cell.angle_beta   90.00
_cell.angle_gamma   90.00
#
_symmetry.space_group_name_H-M   'P 1'
#
loop_
_entity.id
_entity.type
_entity.pdbx_description
1 polymer ?
#
loop_
_entity_poly.entity_id
_entity_poly.type
_entity_poly.pdbx_seq_one_letter_code
_entity_poly.pdbx_strand_id
1 'polypeptide(L)'
;VLGGGGGNVNELGTPRPGVNGSGADLTNFAPLGNSNIVVVGDIAQGASISVKQKMVVNVTTVPGAYILKTSFTYQNTKGDYYTDNQVVTLLVYSLPQVEINFYRDPGMLMAGTSNILPLQVTNLGRKSSVLGNMTVTCEQADVFNNTALVGALDPGGYFTLDSELMPFAEGPLEVKVTINYTDDFNEPRVIEQTLSLTVMPAPVFTPEPIPGVDIPLEPVAETFWSKVGRFFKGLLGLGSGVPEPAFPMGGED
;
A
#
# COMPACT_ATOMS: atom_id res chain seq x y z
N VAL A 1 -41.00 16.17 50.96
CA VAL A 1 -39.71 16.84 50.88
C VAL A 1 -39.33 16.92 49.43
N LEU A 2 -39.41 18.13 48.85
CA LEU A 2 -39.09 18.45 47.47
C LEU A 2 -37.58 18.61 47.33
N GLY A 3 -36.96 17.75 46.57
CA GLY A 3 -35.58 17.89 46.13
C GLY A 3 -35.52 18.74 44.87
N GLY A 4 -35.12 20.01 44.99
CA GLY A 4 -34.89 20.91 43.88
C GLY A 4 -33.64 20.55 43.12
N GLY A 5 -33.74 20.34 41.80
CA GLY A 5 -32.63 20.26 40.88
C GLY A 5 -31.99 21.64 40.73
N GLY A 6 -30.81 21.83 41.33
CA GLY A 6 -30.03 23.03 41.18
C GLY A 6 -29.37 23.06 39.82
N GLY A 7 -29.82 23.91 38.91
CA GLY A 7 -29.06 24.31 37.74
C GLY A 7 -27.85 25.12 38.19
N ASN A 8 -26.64 24.77 37.69
CA ASN A 8 -25.41 25.50 37.94
C ASN A 8 -25.50 26.89 37.29
N VAL A 9 -25.86 27.88 38.07
CA VAL A 9 -25.70 29.31 37.73
C VAL A 9 -24.48 29.83 38.49
N ASN A 10 -23.65 30.67 37.83
CA ASN A 10 -22.63 31.40 38.58
C ASN A 10 -23.28 32.43 39.50
N GLU A 11 -22.61 32.91 40.53
CA GLU A 11 -23.10 33.87 41.52
C GLU A 11 -23.66 35.18 40.94
N LEU A 12 -23.51 35.44 39.66
CA LEU A 12 -23.98 36.59 38.92
C LEU A 12 -25.21 36.26 38.02
N GLY A 13 -25.75 35.04 38.05
CA GLY A 13 -26.94 34.65 37.30
C GLY A 13 -26.83 34.64 35.78
N THR A 14 -25.62 34.79 35.22
CA THR A 14 -25.40 34.70 33.78
C THR A 14 -25.20 33.23 33.35
N PRO A 15 -25.88 32.77 32.29
CA PRO A 15 -25.64 31.44 31.75
C PRO A 15 -24.15 31.29 31.35
N ARG A 16 -23.48 30.27 31.88
CA ARG A 16 -22.13 29.93 31.35
C ARG A 16 -22.32 29.34 29.97
N PRO A 17 -21.73 29.96 28.90
CA PRO A 17 -21.60 29.26 27.63
C PRO A 17 -20.66 28.08 27.86
N GLY A 18 -21.17 26.88 27.77
CA GLY A 18 -20.42 25.68 27.90
C GLY A 18 -21.05 24.59 27.05
N VAL A 19 -20.27 23.69 26.55
CA VAL A 19 -20.76 22.44 25.99
C VAL A 19 -21.48 21.72 27.13
N ASN A 20 -22.83 21.71 27.14
CA ASN A 20 -23.60 20.81 27.96
C ASN A 20 -23.49 19.40 27.36
N GLY A 21 -22.28 18.86 27.35
CA GLY A 21 -22.04 17.44 27.14
C GLY A 21 -22.38 16.74 28.46
N SER A 22 -23.28 15.78 28.48
CA SER A 22 -23.22 14.75 29.50
C SER A 22 -21.78 14.23 29.54
N GLY A 23 -21.20 14.01 30.72
CA GLY A 23 -19.77 13.60 30.85
C GLY A 23 -19.32 12.43 29.98
N ALA A 24 -20.24 11.73 29.32
CA ALA A 24 -20.01 10.69 28.33
C ALA A 24 -19.40 11.22 27.00
N ASP A 25 -19.76 12.43 26.57
CA ASP A 25 -19.29 12.97 25.28
C ASP A 25 -17.80 13.33 25.31
N LEU A 26 -17.27 13.77 26.47
CA LEU A 26 -15.85 14.06 26.66
C LEU A 26 -14.99 12.80 26.87
N THR A 27 -15.61 11.66 27.09
CA THR A 27 -14.90 10.37 27.21
C THR A 27 -14.35 9.92 25.87
N ASN A 28 -15.08 10.17 24.80
CA ASN A 28 -14.71 9.76 23.43
C ASN A 28 -13.92 10.83 22.69
N PHE A 29 -14.18 12.12 22.97
CA PHE A 29 -13.58 13.25 22.29
C PHE A 29 -13.07 14.27 23.28
N ALA A 30 -11.84 14.73 23.09
CA ALA A 30 -11.25 15.80 23.88
C ALA A 30 -10.76 16.93 22.97
N PRO A 31 -11.00 18.22 23.31
CA PRO A 31 -10.41 19.31 22.58
C PRO A 31 -8.88 19.28 22.74
N LEU A 32 -8.16 19.48 21.65
CA LEU A 32 -6.72 19.63 21.70
C LEU A 32 -6.40 21.08 22.10
N GLY A 33 -5.87 21.26 23.29
CA GLY A 33 -5.64 22.55 23.92
C GLY A 33 -6.37 22.66 25.27
N ASN A 34 -6.32 23.84 25.86
CA ASN A 34 -6.78 24.04 27.24
C ASN A 34 -8.27 24.36 27.38
N SER A 35 -9.00 24.55 26.28
CA SER A 35 -10.40 24.97 26.33
C SER A 35 -11.21 24.44 25.16
N ASN A 36 -12.47 24.12 25.42
CA ASN A 36 -13.53 23.87 24.44
C ASN A 36 -14.30 25.17 24.07
N ILE A 37 -13.88 26.32 24.61
CA ILE A 37 -14.46 27.63 24.34
C ILE A 37 -13.48 28.43 23.49
N VAL A 38 -13.96 28.96 22.38
CA VAL A 38 -13.21 29.87 21.51
C VAL A 38 -13.91 31.22 21.50
N VAL A 39 -13.21 32.27 21.92
CA VAL A 39 -13.69 33.65 21.86
C VAL A 39 -13.34 34.22 20.50
N VAL A 40 -14.34 34.65 19.75
CA VAL A 40 -14.19 35.09 18.36
C VAL A 40 -14.07 36.62 18.26
N GLY A 41 -14.58 37.36 19.26
CA GLY A 41 -14.67 38.82 19.25
C GLY A 41 -15.82 39.33 18.41
N ASP A 42 -15.77 40.60 18.02
CA ASP A 42 -16.84 41.27 17.28
C ASP A 42 -16.83 40.86 15.80
N ILE A 43 -18.01 40.60 15.27
CA ILE A 43 -18.24 40.28 13.87
C ILE A 43 -19.08 41.39 13.25
N ALA A 44 -18.54 42.07 12.25
CA ALA A 44 -19.24 43.11 11.52
C ALA A 44 -20.42 42.52 10.73
N GLN A 45 -21.44 43.33 10.47
CA GLN A 45 -22.60 42.90 9.67
C GLN A 45 -22.17 42.37 8.30
N GLY A 46 -22.58 41.14 7.96
CA GLY A 46 -22.24 40.48 6.70
C GLY A 46 -20.85 39.85 6.66
N ALA A 47 -20.04 40.00 7.73
CA ALA A 47 -18.74 39.35 7.84
C ALA A 47 -18.87 37.88 8.31
N SER A 48 -17.86 37.09 7.96
CA SER A 48 -17.72 35.70 8.38
C SER A 48 -16.35 35.47 9.02
N ILE A 49 -16.31 34.71 10.09
CA ILE A 49 -15.07 34.29 10.75
C ILE A 49 -15.01 32.76 10.75
N SER A 50 -13.87 32.22 10.33
CA SER A 50 -13.63 30.75 10.36
C SER A 50 -12.82 30.41 11.61
N VAL A 51 -13.34 29.47 12.40
CA VAL A 51 -12.69 28.95 13.61
C VAL A 51 -12.41 27.47 13.44
N LYS A 52 -11.20 27.04 13.80
CA LYS A 52 -10.80 25.62 13.77
C LYS A 52 -10.57 25.14 15.19
N GLN A 53 -11.35 24.15 15.62
CA GLN A 53 -11.12 23.43 16.87
C GLN A 53 -10.56 22.05 16.54
N LYS A 54 -9.35 21.76 17.00
CA LYS A 54 -8.78 20.40 16.92
C LYS A 54 -9.31 19.57 18.06
N MET A 55 -9.66 18.32 17.75
CA MET A 55 -10.13 17.35 18.72
C MET A 55 -9.31 16.07 18.60
N VAL A 56 -9.14 15.38 19.72
CA VAL A 56 -8.54 14.04 19.81
C VAL A 56 -9.67 13.06 20.07
N VAL A 57 -9.66 11.97 19.33
CA VAL A 57 -10.55 10.82 19.55
C VAL A 57 -9.85 9.85 20.48
N ASN A 58 -10.53 9.39 21.53
CA ASN A 58 -9.99 8.38 22.43
C ASN A 58 -9.79 7.06 21.66
N VAL A 59 -8.67 6.40 21.88
CA VAL A 59 -8.33 5.11 21.24
C VAL A 59 -9.35 4.00 21.54
N THR A 60 -10.07 4.10 22.65
CA THR A 60 -11.13 3.15 23.05
C THR A 60 -12.49 3.45 22.43
N THR A 61 -12.61 4.57 21.70
CA THR A 61 -13.87 4.94 21.06
C THR A 61 -14.27 3.88 20.04
N VAL A 62 -15.51 3.42 20.15
CA VAL A 62 -16.07 2.44 19.20
C VAL A 62 -16.40 3.17 17.90
N PRO A 63 -16.13 2.59 16.71
CA PRO A 63 -16.58 3.15 15.45
C PRO A 63 -18.08 3.41 15.42
N GLY A 64 -18.49 4.51 14.78
CA GLY A 64 -19.91 4.86 14.71
C GLY A 64 -20.15 6.35 14.51
N ALA A 65 -21.42 6.73 14.55
CA ALA A 65 -21.88 8.11 14.45
C ALA A 65 -22.04 8.74 15.85
N TYR A 66 -21.38 9.87 16.06
CA TYR A 66 -21.41 10.60 17.32
C TYR A 66 -21.99 12.00 17.11
N ILE A 67 -22.80 12.44 18.03
CA ILE A 67 -23.44 13.77 18.00
C ILE A 67 -22.55 14.75 18.75
N LEU A 68 -22.05 15.77 18.05
CA LEU A 68 -21.37 16.92 18.63
C LEU A 68 -22.35 18.10 18.70
N LYS A 69 -22.58 18.63 19.90
CA LYS A 69 -23.37 19.85 20.12
C LYS A 69 -22.42 21.04 20.19
N THR A 70 -22.66 22.04 19.36
CA THR A 70 -21.92 23.29 19.35
C THR A 70 -22.86 24.43 19.68
N SER A 71 -22.54 25.26 20.68
CA SER A 71 -23.31 26.42 21.10
C SER A 71 -22.58 27.70 20.70
N PHE A 72 -23.26 28.58 20.00
CA PHE A 72 -22.78 29.91 19.65
C PHE A 72 -23.49 30.93 20.57
N THR A 73 -22.76 31.55 21.47
CA THR A 73 -23.28 32.61 22.33
C THR A 73 -22.77 33.95 21.85
N TYR A 74 -23.65 34.86 21.58
CA TYR A 74 -23.32 36.19 21.10
C TYR A 74 -24.23 37.26 21.75
N GLN A 75 -23.77 38.50 21.71
CA GLN A 75 -24.47 39.67 22.22
C GLN A 75 -24.81 40.57 21.05
N ASN A 76 -26.04 41.13 21.04
CA ASN A 76 -26.41 42.14 20.07
C ASN A 76 -25.90 43.54 20.49
N THR A 77 -26.09 44.54 19.64
CA THR A 77 -25.68 45.92 19.89
C THR A 77 -26.44 46.58 21.05
N LYS A 78 -27.52 45.97 21.53
CA LYS A 78 -28.30 46.47 22.70
C LYS A 78 -27.83 45.83 24.01
N GLY A 79 -26.94 44.86 23.96
CA GLY A 79 -26.47 44.14 25.13
C GLY A 79 -27.20 42.86 25.44
N ASP A 80 -28.19 42.43 24.62
CA ASP A 80 -28.93 41.20 24.83
C ASP A 80 -28.11 39.98 24.39
N TYR A 81 -28.13 38.91 25.17
CA TYR A 81 -27.46 37.65 24.90
C TYR A 81 -28.38 36.66 24.18
N TYR A 82 -27.82 36.02 23.17
CA TYR A 82 -28.44 34.96 22.39
C TYR A 82 -27.58 33.73 22.38
N THR A 83 -28.19 32.55 22.31
CA THR A 83 -27.51 31.27 22.13
C THR A 83 -28.16 30.52 21.01
N ASP A 84 -27.34 30.15 20.00
CA ASP A 84 -27.75 29.24 18.93
C ASP A 84 -27.03 27.91 19.12
N ASN A 85 -27.81 26.82 19.16
CA ASN A 85 -27.29 25.47 19.36
C ASN A 85 -27.36 24.69 18.04
N GLN A 86 -26.24 24.23 17.59
CA GLN A 86 -26.09 23.42 16.38
C GLN A 86 -25.68 22.00 16.74
N VAL A 87 -26.09 21.05 15.90
CA VAL A 87 -25.76 19.63 16.04
C VAL A 87 -25.02 19.16 14.79
N VAL A 88 -23.83 18.60 15.00
CA VAL A 88 -23.00 18.05 13.94
C VAL A 88 -22.80 16.56 14.22
N THR A 89 -22.97 15.72 13.22
CA THR A 89 -22.65 14.29 13.32
C THR A 89 -21.21 14.06 12.90
N LEU A 90 -20.43 13.47 13.79
CA LEU A 90 -19.07 13.00 13.54
C LEU A 90 -19.08 11.51 13.28
N LEU A 91 -18.49 11.07 12.17
CA LEU A 91 -18.31 9.67 11.85
C LEU A 91 -16.91 9.23 12.31
N VAL A 92 -16.86 8.23 13.19
CA VAL A 92 -15.62 7.66 13.70
C VAL A 92 -15.38 6.30 13.05
N TYR A 93 -14.22 6.14 12.44
CA TYR A 93 -13.77 4.92 11.79
C TYR A 93 -12.66 4.27 12.59
N SER A 94 -12.58 2.94 12.53
CA SER A 94 -11.42 2.18 12.99
C SER A 94 -10.69 1.64 11.76
N LEU A 95 -9.79 2.44 11.19
CA LEU A 95 -9.03 2.01 10.02
C LEU A 95 -7.98 0.98 10.42
N PRO A 96 -7.82 -0.10 9.65
CA PRO A 96 -6.75 -1.07 9.86
C PRO A 96 -5.37 -0.41 9.80
N GLN A 97 -4.50 -0.74 10.76
CA GLN A 97 -3.10 -0.34 10.79
C GLN A 97 -2.27 -1.59 10.50
N VAL A 98 -2.06 -1.87 9.23
CA VAL A 98 -1.30 -3.05 8.81
C VAL A 98 -0.01 -2.65 8.11
N GLU A 99 0.98 -3.49 8.25
CA GLU A 99 2.25 -3.43 7.56
C GLU A 99 2.38 -4.65 6.65
N ILE A 100 2.84 -4.43 5.42
CA ILE A 100 3.07 -5.49 4.43
C ILE A 100 4.57 -5.54 4.16
N ASN A 101 5.21 -6.66 4.52
CA ASN A 101 6.65 -6.86 4.37
C ASN A 101 6.95 -8.29 3.96
N PHE A 102 8.23 -8.62 3.82
CA PHE A 102 8.68 -10.00 3.72
C PHE A 102 8.94 -10.58 5.12
N TYR A 103 8.41 -11.77 5.43
CA TYR A 103 8.67 -12.43 6.71
C TYR A 103 10.07 -13.08 6.76
N ARG A 104 10.71 -13.23 5.60
CA ARG A 104 12.11 -13.62 5.43
C ARG A 104 12.67 -12.91 4.19
N ASP A 105 13.98 -12.83 4.08
CA ASP A 105 14.63 -12.31 2.88
C ASP A 105 14.24 -13.16 1.66
N PRO A 106 13.69 -12.57 0.59
CA PRO A 106 13.39 -13.29 -0.65
C PRO A 106 14.66 -13.80 -1.38
N GLY A 107 15.84 -13.36 -0.94
CA GLY A 107 17.11 -13.72 -1.57
C GLY A 107 17.36 -13.00 -2.89
N MET A 108 18.27 -13.57 -3.67
CA MET A 108 18.60 -13.05 -5.01
C MET A 108 17.54 -13.52 -6.02
N LEU A 109 16.77 -12.57 -6.55
CA LEU A 109 15.82 -12.83 -7.63
C LEU A 109 16.58 -12.90 -8.96
N MET A 110 16.26 -13.88 -9.79
CA MET A 110 16.89 -14.06 -11.11
C MET A 110 15.86 -13.93 -12.22
N ALA A 111 16.23 -13.23 -13.29
CA ALA A 111 15.37 -13.08 -14.46
C ALA A 111 15.11 -14.44 -15.12
N GLY A 112 13.86 -14.64 -15.62
CA GLY A 112 13.46 -15.86 -16.32
C GLY A 112 13.34 -17.10 -15.44
N THR A 113 13.46 -16.98 -14.11
CA THR A 113 13.30 -18.09 -13.17
C THR A 113 12.19 -17.81 -12.17
N SER A 114 11.56 -18.88 -11.65
CA SER A 114 10.59 -18.74 -10.56
C SER A 114 11.30 -18.43 -9.25
N ASN A 115 10.88 -17.37 -8.58
CA ASN A 115 11.40 -16.92 -7.29
C ASN A 115 10.25 -16.84 -6.30
N ILE A 116 10.49 -17.18 -5.04
CA ILE A 116 9.45 -17.11 -4.00
C ILE A 116 9.49 -15.74 -3.33
N LEU A 117 8.32 -15.10 -3.23
CA LEU A 117 8.09 -13.89 -2.45
C LEU A 117 7.40 -14.26 -1.14
N PRO A 118 8.12 -14.28 -0.02
CA PRO A 118 7.58 -14.65 1.29
C PRO A 118 6.91 -13.44 1.96
N LEU A 119 5.71 -13.10 1.52
CA LEU A 119 4.97 -11.93 1.97
C LEU A 119 4.33 -12.16 3.34
N GLN A 120 4.25 -11.11 4.13
CA GLN A 120 3.56 -11.06 5.42
C GLN A 120 2.76 -9.78 5.56
N VAL A 121 1.54 -9.93 6.08
CA VAL A 121 0.68 -8.82 6.51
C VAL A 121 0.58 -8.89 8.03
N THR A 122 0.98 -7.83 8.73
CA THR A 122 0.96 -7.77 10.21
C THR A 122 0.03 -6.66 10.68
N ASN A 123 -0.86 -6.95 11.62
CA ASN A 123 -1.68 -5.93 12.26
C ASN A 123 -0.88 -5.22 13.37
N LEU A 124 -0.46 -3.99 13.09
CA LEU A 124 0.24 -3.11 14.05
C LEU A 124 -0.73 -2.30 14.92
N GLY A 125 -2.02 -2.38 14.62
CA GLY A 125 -3.07 -1.68 15.37
C GLY A 125 -3.34 -2.30 16.74
N ARG A 126 -4.12 -1.58 17.53
CA ARG A 126 -4.55 -2.02 18.89
C ARG A 126 -5.88 -2.78 18.88
N LYS A 127 -6.53 -2.86 17.73
CA LYS A 127 -7.81 -3.55 17.54
C LYS A 127 -7.66 -4.63 16.49
N SER A 128 -8.49 -5.66 16.60
CA SER A 128 -8.62 -6.67 15.55
C SER A 128 -9.13 -6.01 14.26
N SER A 129 -8.58 -6.42 13.12
CA SER A 129 -8.92 -5.93 11.79
C SER A 129 -9.37 -7.08 10.92
N VAL A 130 -10.54 -6.95 10.28
CA VAL A 130 -11.05 -7.93 9.31
C VAL A 130 -10.67 -7.46 7.91
N LEU A 131 -9.80 -8.21 7.27
CA LEU A 131 -9.29 -7.92 5.94
C LEU A 131 -9.88 -8.92 4.93
N GLY A 132 -10.07 -8.46 3.72
CA GLY A 132 -10.53 -9.30 2.62
C GLY A 132 -9.38 -9.94 1.85
N ASN A 133 -9.54 -10.01 0.52
CA ASN A 133 -8.53 -10.62 -0.33
C ASN A 133 -7.31 -9.70 -0.48
N MET A 134 -6.15 -10.31 -0.29
CA MET A 134 -4.86 -9.78 -0.68
C MET A 134 -4.56 -10.23 -2.11
N THR A 135 -4.11 -9.32 -2.95
CA THR A 135 -3.70 -9.59 -4.34
C THR A 135 -2.32 -8.99 -4.58
N VAL A 136 -1.44 -9.77 -5.19
CA VAL A 136 -0.08 -9.39 -5.54
C VAL A 136 0.02 -9.23 -7.05
N THR A 137 0.53 -8.10 -7.53
CA THR A 137 0.68 -7.80 -8.95
C THR A 137 2.05 -7.21 -9.24
N CYS A 138 2.57 -7.46 -10.43
CA CYS A 138 3.80 -6.88 -10.93
C CYS A 138 3.69 -6.71 -12.45
N GLU A 139 4.05 -5.54 -12.97
CA GLU A 139 4.01 -5.28 -14.42
C GLU A 139 5.20 -5.92 -15.17
N GLN A 140 6.32 -6.13 -14.47
CA GLN A 140 7.57 -6.63 -15.04
C GLN A 140 7.81 -8.12 -14.78
N ALA A 141 6.80 -8.84 -14.28
CA ALA A 141 6.89 -10.26 -13.96
C ALA A 141 5.54 -10.95 -14.02
N ASP A 142 5.54 -12.25 -14.31
CA ASP A 142 4.39 -13.11 -14.02
C ASP A 142 4.34 -13.43 -12.52
N VAL A 143 3.15 -13.34 -11.92
CA VAL A 143 2.94 -13.63 -10.51
C VAL A 143 1.92 -14.77 -10.37
N PHE A 144 2.35 -15.86 -9.74
CA PHE A 144 1.52 -17.04 -9.46
C PHE A 144 1.23 -17.10 -7.95
N ASN A 145 0.19 -17.86 -7.56
CA ASN A 145 -0.29 -17.91 -6.18
C ASN A 145 -0.44 -16.49 -5.57
N ASN A 146 -1.02 -15.61 -6.35
CA ASN A 146 -0.98 -14.16 -6.14
C ASN A 146 -2.20 -13.62 -5.37
N THR A 147 -3.13 -14.48 -4.94
CA THR A 147 -4.35 -14.04 -4.25
C THR A 147 -4.68 -14.97 -3.10
N ALA A 148 -4.97 -14.39 -1.93
CA ALA A 148 -5.40 -15.13 -0.76
C ALA A 148 -6.31 -14.30 0.14
N LEU A 149 -7.22 -14.94 0.88
CA LEU A 149 -8.04 -14.29 1.90
C LEU A 149 -7.22 -14.13 3.18
N VAL A 150 -7.05 -12.90 3.65
CA VAL A 150 -6.32 -12.61 4.89
C VAL A 150 -7.15 -12.94 6.12
N GLY A 151 -8.43 -12.52 6.16
CA GLY A 151 -9.34 -12.75 7.29
C GLY A 151 -9.14 -11.80 8.46
N ALA A 152 -9.48 -12.25 9.65
CA ALA A 152 -9.35 -11.47 10.88
C ALA A 152 -7.93 -11.57 11.45
N LEU A 153 -7.31 -10.42 11.72
CA LEU A 153 -6.01 -10.31 12.37
C LEU A 153 -6.16 -9.60 13.71
N ASP A 154 -5.85 -10.26 14.79
CA ASP A 154 -5.77 -9.66 16.12
C ASP A 154 -4.56 -8.71 16.24
N PRO A 155 -4.51 -7.83 17.25
CA PRO A 155 -3.34 -6.99 17.49
C PRO A 155 -2.05 -7.80 17.58
N GLY A 156 -1.08 -7.48 16.71
CA GLY A 156 0.17 -8.24 16.57
C GLY A 156 0.03 -9.56 15.81
N GLY A 157 -1.19 -9.93 15.39
CA GLY A 157 -1.42 -11.08 14.51
C GLY A 157 -0.92 -10.82 13.09
N TYR A 158 -0.61 -11.89 12.37
CA TYR A 158 -0.09 -11.81 11.02
C TYR A 158 -0.70 -12.89 10.11
N PHE A 159 -0.61 -12.64 8.82
CA PHE A 159 -0.94 -13.57 7.73
C PHE A 159 0.25 -13.65 6.79
N THR A 160 0.55 -14.82 6.24
CA THR A 160 1.65 -15.01 5.28
C THR A 160 1.14 -15.60 3.97
N LEU A 161 1.78 -15.18 2.88
CA LEU A 161 1.54 -15.68 1.53
C LEU A 161 2.89 -15.88 0.81
N ASP A 162 3.17 -17.09 0.39
CA ASP A 162 4.27 -17.40 -0.52
C ASP A 162 3.75 -17.27 -1.96
N SER A 163 3.99 -16.11 -2.58
CA SER A 163 3.72 -15.91 -4.01
C SER A 163 4.94 -16.34 -4.82
N GLU A 164 4.72 -16.80 -6.05
CA GLU A 164 5.79 -17.08 -7.00
C GLU A 164 5.88 -15.94 -8.01
N LEU A 165 7.10 -15.46 -8.26
CA LEU A 165 7.39 -14.38 -9.17
C LEU A 165 8.38 -14.82 -10.22
N MET A 166 8.08 -14.62 -11.50
CA MET A 166 8.98 -14.87 -12.63
C MET A 166 9.24 -13.56 -13.38
N PRO A 167 10.32 -12.84 -13.04
CA PRO A 167 10.68 -11.58 -13.68
C PRO A 167 11.08 -11.78 -15.15
N PHE A 168 10.68 -10.84 -16.02
CA PHE A 168 10.99 -10.89 -17.45
C PHE A 168 12.44 -10.47 -17.76
N ALA A 169 13.01 -9.55 -16.96
CA ALA A 169 14.34 -8.98 -17.17
C ALA A 169 15.03 -8.65 -15.85
N GLU A 170 16.34 -8.41 -15.91
CA GLU A 170 17.11 -7.87 -14.79
C GLU A 170 16.81 -6.39 -14.53
N GLY A 171 17.06 -5.93 -13.31
CA GLY A 171 16.92 -4.53 -12.91
C GLY A 171 15.97 -4.31 -11.75
N PRO A 172 15.54 -3.06 -11.50
CA PRO A 172 14.59 -2.73 -10.46
C PRO A 172 13.20 -3.31 -10.79
N LEU A 173 12.53 -3.83 -9.77
CA LEU A 173 11.22 -4.46 -9.88
C LEU A 173 10.32 -3.91 -8.78
N GLU A 174 9.09 -3.55 -9.14
CA GLU A 174 8.07 -3.09 -8.20
C GLU A 174 6.93 -4.10 -8.11
N VAL A 175 6.72 -4.62 -6.91
CA VAL A 175 5.61 -5.53 -6.60
C VAL A 175 4.56 -4.75 -5.85
N LYS A 176 3.36 -4.65 -6.40
CA LYS A 176 2.21 -4.01 -5.78
C LYS A 176 1.37 -5.05 -5.05
N VAL A 177 1.16 -4.82 -3.76
CA VAL A 177 0.27 -5.61 -2.92
C VAL A 177 -0.97 -4.79 -2.60
N THR A 178 -2.14 -5.36 -2.85
CA THR A 178 -3.44 -4.73 -2.64
C THR A 178 -4.28 -5.60 -1.73
N ILE A 179 -4.86 -5.02 -0.66
CA ILE A 179 -5.78 -5.72 0.24
C ILE A 179 -7.11 -4.98 0.24
N ASN A 180 -8.17 -5.66 -0.16
CA ASN A 180 -9.52 -5.13 -0.10
C ASN A 180 -10.12 -5.41 1.28
N TYR A 181 -10.88 -4.48 1.82
CA TYR A 181 -11.65 -4.67 3.05
C TYR A 181 -12.91 -3.80 3.05
N THR A 182 -13.80 -4.06 3.98
CA THR A 182 -14.99 -3.25 4.20
C THR A 182 -14.86 -2.54 5.54
N ASP A 183 -15.09 -1.24 5.55
CA ASP A 183 -14.98 -0.44 6.77
C ASP A 183 -16.21 -0.59 7.70
N ASP A 184 -16.19 0.10 8.85
CA ASP A 184 -17.24 0.05 9.86
C ASP A 184 -18.61 0.58 9.38
N PHE A 185 -18.66 1.27 8.24
CA PHE A 185 -19.89 1.79 7.62
C PHE A 185 -20.29 1.00 6.36
N ASN A 186 -19.72 -0.19 6.18
CA ASN A 186 -19.96 -1.07 5.05
C ASN A 186 -19.51 -0.49 3.69
N GLU A 187 -18.53 0.42 3.71
CA GLU A 187 -17.94 0.97 2.51
C GLU A 187 -16.69 0.17 2.10
N PRO A 188 -16.53 -0.18 0.81
CA PRO A 188 -15.35 -0.86 0.33
C PRO A 188 -14.13 0.05 0.39
N ARG A 189 -13.03 -0.48 0.91
CA ARG A 189 -11.74 0.20 1.06
C ARG A 189 -10.62 -0.67 0.55
N VAL A 190 -9.50 -0.02 0.27
CA VAL A 190 -8.30 -0.67 -0.26
C VAL A 190 -7.08 -0.19 0.52
N ILE A 191 -6.20 -1.14 0.85
CA ILE A 191 -4.85 -0.87 1.33
C ILE A 191 -3.91 -1.27 0.20
N GLU A 192 -3.01 -0.37 -0.19
CA GLU A 192 -2.01 -0.61 -1.23
C GLU A 192 -0.61 -0.34 -0.68
N GLN A 193 0.31 -1.22 -1.00
CA GLN A 193 1.72 -1.04 -0.71
C GLN A 193 2.57 -1.55 -1.86
N THR A 194 3.61 -0.81 -2.22
CA THR A 194 4.59 -1.20 -3.23
C THR A 194 5.88 -1.63 -2.53
N LEU A 195 6.39 -2.80 -2.92
CA LEU A 195 7.66 -3.36 -2.46
C LEU A 195 8.65 -3.29 -3.61
N SER A 196 9.80 -2.65 -3.38
CA SER A 196 10.87 -2.53 -4.39
C SER A 196 11.89 -3.64 -4.20
N LEU A 197 12.23 -4.33 -5.29
CA LEU A 197 13.17 -5.44 -5.36
C LEU A 197 14.19 -5.20 -6.48
N THR A 198 15.22 -6.00 -6.48
CA THR A 198 16.22 -5.99 -7.56
C THR A 198 16.37 -7.40 -8.12
N VAL A 199 16.29 -7.51 -9.45
CA VAL A 199 16.43 -8.75 -10.18
C VAL A 199 17.82 -8.83 -10.80
N MET A 200 18.50 -9.94 -10.58
CA MET A 200 19.82 -10.23 -11.14
C MET A 200 19.68 -10.87 -12.53
N PRO A 201 20.70 -10.77 -13.39
CA PRO A 201 20.69 -11.46 -14.67
C PRO A 201 20.59 -12.97 -14.49
N ALA A 202 19.99 -13.64 -15.47
CA ALA A 202 19.95 -15.09 -15.50
C ALA A 202 21.39 -15.66 -15.55
N PRO A 203 21.68 -16.77 -14.85
CA PRO A 203 22.99 -17.37 -14.90
C PRO A 203 23.29 -17.86 -16.33
N VAL A 204 24.35 -17.33 -16.92
CA VAL A 204 24.85 -17.82 -18.21
C VAL A 204 25.66 -19.09 -17.96
N PHE A 205 25.08 -20.23 -18.27
CA PHE A 205 25.84 -21.49 -18.31
C PHE A 205 26.72 -21.50 -19.55
N THR A 206 27.95 -21.09 -19.42
CA THR A 206 29.00 -21.44 -20.40
C THR A 206 29.39 -22.88 -20.12
N PRO A 207 29.11 -23.84 -21.03
CA PRO A 207 29.63 -25.19 -20.84
C PRO A 207 31.16 -25.12 -20.83
N GLU A 208 31.77 -25.54 -19.72
CA GLU A 208 33.23 -25.69 -19.69
C GLU A 208 33.63 -26.70 -20.76
N PRO A 209 34.64 -26.40 -21.63
CA PRO A 209 35.11 -27.36 -22.59
C PRO A 209 35.67 -28.56 -21.83
N ILE A 210 35.06 -29.72 -22.02
CA ILE A 210 35.53 -30.98 -21.45
C ILE A 210 36.87 -31.28 -22.08
N PRO A 211 37.98 -31.36 -21.33
CA PRO A 211 39.30 -31.67 -21.91
C PRO A 211 39.25 -33.03 -22.59
N GLY A 212 39.53 -33.06 -23.91
CA GLY A 212 39.62 -34.29 -24.70
C GLY A 212 38.33 -34.68 -25.47
N VAL A 213 37.30 -33.85 -25.48
CA VAL A 213 36.15 -34.00 -26.38
C VAL A 213 36.22 -32.86 -27.40
N ASP A 214 36.64 -33.15 -28.61
CA ASP A 214 36.43 -32.26 -29.75
C ASP A 214 34.92 -32.20 -30.01
N ILE A 215 34.26 -31.20 -29.41
CA ILE A 215 32.88 -30.87 -29.76
C ILE A 215 32.97 -30.28 -31.17
N PRO A 216 32.37 -30.91 -32.19
CA PRO A 216 32.27 -30.28 -33.50
C PRO A 216 31.57 -28.93 -33.28
N LEU A 217 32.25 -27.83 -33.56
CA LEU A 217 31.63 -26.51 -33.59
C LEU A 217 30.45 -26.63 -34.55
N GLU A 218 29.25 -26.63 -34.03
CA GLU A 218 28.06 -26.49 -34.88
C GLU A 218 28.30 -25.27 -35.77
N PRO A 219 28.15 -25.41 -37.09
CA PRO A 219 28.41 -24.31 -38.01
C PRO A 219 27.49 -23.14 -37.58
N VAL A 220 28.12 -22.02 -37.24
CA VAL A 220 27.46 -20.77 -36.96
C VAL A 220 26.32 -20.61 -37.95
N ALA A 221 25.08 -20.53 -37.48
CA ALA A 221 23.89 -20.45 -38.30
C ALA A 221 24.10 -19.34 -39.34
N GLU A 222 24.28 -19.75 -40.61
CA GLU A 222 24.55 -18.80 -41.68
C GLU A 222 23.39 -17.81 -41.77
N THR A 223 23.71 -16.55 -41.60
CA THR A 223 22.71 -15.48 -41.75
C THR A 223 22.08 -15.55 -43.15
N PHE A 224 20.79 -15.24 -43.25
CA PHE A 224 20.06 -15.20 -44.52
C PHE A 224 20.85 -14.50 -45.64
N TRP A 225 21.53 -13.42 -45.30
CA TRP A 225 22.37 -12.66 -46.25
C TRP A 225 23.61 -13.42 -46.76
N SER A 226 24.17 -14.32 -45.97
CA SER A 226 25.30 -15.17 -46.44
C SER A 226 24.80 -16.23 -47.44
N LYS A 227 23.62 -16.77 -47.28
CA LYS A 227 22.98 -17.69 -48.24
C LYS A 227 22.61 -16.98 -49.55
N VAL A 228 22.07 -15.77 -49.47
CA VAL A 228 21.80 -14.93 -50.64
C VAL A 228 23.10 -14.57 -51.37
N GLY A 229 24.16 -14.20 -50.66
CA GLY A 229 25.46 -13.91 -51.27
C GLY A 229 26.08 -15.11 -52.01
N ARG A 230 25.98 -16.34 -51.45
CA ARG A 230 26.43 -17.58 -52.13
C ARG A 230 25.60 -17.88 -53.36
N PHE A 231 24.29 -17.69 -53.34
CA PHE A 231 23.43 -17.90 -54.48
C PHE A 231 23.81 -16.99 -55.66
N PHE A 232 24.04 -15.70 -55.41
CA PHE A 232 24.47 -14.76 -56.43
C PHE A 232 25.90 -15.03 -56.93
N LYS A 233 26.86 -15.46 -56.07
CA LYS A 233 28.19 -15.90 -56.50
C LYS A 233 28.12 -17.15 -57.37
N GLY A 234 27.27 -18.12 -57.07
CA GLY A 234 27.02 -19.31 -57.88
C GLY A 234 26.42 -18.97 -59.25
N LEU A 235 25.45 -18.03 -59.31
CA LEU A 235 24.80 -17.59 -60.53
C LEU A 235 25.75 -16.83 -61.48
N LEU A 236 26.76 -16.15 -60.93
CA LEU A 236 27.77 -15.39 -61.69
C LEU A 236 29.03 -16.21 -62.01
N GLY A 237 29.06 -17.50 -61.72
CA GLY A 237 30.18 -18.38 -62.04
C GLY A 237 31.49 -18.09 -61.29
N LEU A 238 31.45 -17.35 -60.16
CA LEU A 238 32.60 -16.91 -59.38
C LEU A 238 32.92 -17.85 -58.19
N GLY A 239 32.42 -19.07 -58.18
CA GLY A 239 32.58 -20.05 -57.13
C GLY A 239 33.33 -21.29 -57.55
N SER A 240 34.61 -21.21 -57.77
CA SER A 240 35.46 -22.40 -57.93
C SER A 240 36.49 -22.46 -56.83
N GLY A 241 36.42 -23.51 -56.03
CA GLY A 241 37.42 -23.85 -55.02
C GLY A 241 36.82 -24.51 -53.79
N VAL A 242 36.41 -25.76 -53.92
CA VAL A 242 36.26 -26.64 -52.76
C VAL A 242 37.69 -27.13 -52.44
N PRO A 243 38.27 -26.87 -51.28
CA PRO A 243 39.49 -27.57 -50.86
C PRO A 243 39.08 -29.01 -50.53
N GLU A 244 39.72 -29.93 -51.24
CA GLU A 244 39.67 -31.39 -51.05
C GLU A 244 40.18 -31.72 -49.64
N PRO A 245 39.50 -32.57 -48.85
CA PRO A 245 39.95 -32.95 -47.52
C PRO A 245 41.17 -33.85 -47.69
N ALA A 246 42.35 -33.42 -47.21
CA ALA A 246 43.54 -34.23 -47.13
C ALA A 246 43.30 -35.38 -46.13
N PHE A 247 43.25 -36.62 -46.64
CA PHE A 247 43.29 -37.81 -45.80
C PHE A 247 44.72 -37.98 -45.28
N PRO A 248 44.99 -38.19 -44.00
CA PRO A 248 46.25 -38.59 -43.50
C PRO A 248 46.53 -40.02 -43.96
N MET A 249 47.55 -40.19 -44.83
CA MET A 249 48.11 -41.51 -45.14
C MET A 249 48.75 -42.06 -43.89
N GLY A 250 48.32 -43.26 -43.50
CA GLY A 250 48.98 -44.06 -42.48
C GLY A 250 50.43 -44.40 -42.90
N GLY A 251 51.33 -44.16 -41.96
CA GLY A 251 52.69 -44.69 -42.00
C GLY A 251 52.80 -45.86 -41.05
N GLU A 252 52.97 -47.06 -41.59
CA GLU A 252 53.54 -48.21 -40.90
C GLU A 252 54.99 -47.88 -40.55
N ASP A 253 55.38 -48.10 -39.29
CA ASP A 253 56.48 -48.94 -38.81
C ASP A 253 56.44 -48.97 -37.24
#